data_81c632615a4ac037fec53218074405a2
#
_entry.id   81c632615a4ac037fec53218074405a2
#
_cell.length_a   1.000
_cell.length_b   1.000
_cell.length_c   1.000
_cell.angle_alpha   90.00
_cell.angle_beta   90.00
_cell.angle_gamma   90.00
#
_symmetry.space_group_name_H-M   'P 1'
#
loop_
_entity.id
_entity.type
_entity.pdbx_description
1 polymer ?
#
loop_
_entity_poly.entity_id
_entity_poly.type
_entity_poly.pdbx_seq_one_letter_code
_entity_poly.pdbx_strand_id
1 'polypeptide(L)'
;PAMRQTSQGGWWYKDRLLSLMHIPAAAPVSCEFDSQSTVLSLRLGDRIIAEGEIGSTDGRTKIEQSFERFLKDLSGDSAIDQNRFPIHLEGDGVSGRFHDRPAGQISMHSVESGVALSDAIGESPLMEQRFRSNVVIRGLHPWQELELIGSTITIGASRYEVTGPIIRCRAVHANPSTGLVDQQILKVLTKEFGQEEPTFGVLLKPVGQEAVIHVGDVVEVGSSA
;
A
#
# COMPACT_ATOMS: atom_id res chain seq x y z
N PRO A 1 -5.42 3.40 0.66
CA PRO A 1 -6.41 4.34 1.22
C PRO A 1 -6.22 5.70 0.58
N ALA A 2 -7.31 6.29 0.06
CA ALA A 2 -7.27 7.65 -0.46
C ALA A 2 -7.20 8.64 0.71
N MET A 3 -6.29 9.59 0.65
CA MET A 3 -6.19 10.70 1.62
C MET A 3 -6.97 11.89 1.07
N ARG A 4 -7.80 12.50 1.92
CA ARG A 4 -8.51 13.72 1.55
C ARG A 4 -7.55 14.89 1.53
N GLN A 5 -7.49 15.63 0.43
CA GLN A 5 -6.83 16.92 0.39
C GLN A 5 -7.74 17.94 1.06
N THR A 6 -7.25 18.65 2.07
CA THR A 6 -8.01 19.76 2.66
C THR A 6 -8.13 20.89 1.65
N SER A 7 -9.11 21.77 1.81
CA SER A 7 -9.29 23.00 1.01
C SER A 7 -8.07 23.94 1.02
N GLN A 8 -7.09 23.67 1.89
CA GLN A 8 -5.81 24.40 2.00
C GLN A 8 -4.60 23.58 1.50
N GLY A 9 -4.81 22.47 0.76
CA GLY A 9 -3.72 21.63 0.25
C GLY A 9 -3.10 20.67 1.28
N GLY A 10 -3.65 20.57 2.48
CA GLY A 10 -3.19 19.64 3.50
C GLY A 10 -3.66 18.20 3.27
N TRP A 11 -3.04 17.25 3.99
CA TRP A 11 -3.35 15.84 3.94
C TRP A 11 -4.16 15.43 5.19
N TRP A 12 -5.08 14.48 5.03
CA TRP A 12 -5.75 13.87 6.16
C TRP A 12 -4.85 12.87 6.86
N TYR A 13 -4.91 12.85 8.19
CA TYR A 13 -4.24 11.81 8.96
C TYR A 13 -4.83 10.43 8.66
N LYS A 14 -3.98 9.42 8.74
CA LYS A 14 -4.29 8.02 8.39
C LYS A 14 -5.46 7.42 9.18
N ASP A 15 -5.71 7.91 10.38
CA ASP A 15 -6.82 7.52 11.26
C ASP A 15 -8.21 7.91 10.71
N ARG A 16 -8.25 8.93 9.84
CA ARG A 16 -9.48 9.36 9.17
C ARG A 16 -9.76 8.64 7.86
N LEU A 17 -8.85 7.74 7.45
CA LEU A 17 -8.98 7.01 6.21
C LEU A 17 -9.46 5.60 6.47
N LEU A 18 -10.30 5.10 5.57
CA LEU A 18 -10.62 3.69 5.56
C LEU A 18 -9.40 2.89 5.14
N SER A 19 -8.98 1.93 5.95
CA SER A 19 -7.80 1.11 5.69
C SER A 19 -8.05 -0.35 6.07
N LEU A 20 -7.19 -1.24 5.60
CA LEU A 20 -7.24 -2.66 5.95
C LEU A 20 -7.05 -2.94 7.45
N MET A 21 -6.58 -1.97 8.24
CA MET A 21 -6.59 -2.10 9.71
C MET A 21 -8.01 -2.11 10.27
N HIS A 22 -8.93 -1.43 9.61
CA HIS A 22 -10.32 -1.28 10.01
C HIS A 22 -11.20 -2.33 9.37
N ILE A 23 -10.91 -2.70 8.10
CA ILE A 23 -11.70 -3.65 7.33
C ILE A 23 -10.75 -4.64 6.61
N PRO A 24 -10.19 -5.62 7.33
CA PRO A 24 -9.31 -6.62 6.71
C PRO A 24 -9.98 -7.37 5.56
N ALA A 25 -11.29 -7.62 5.68
CA ALA A 25 -12.10 -8.31 4.67
C ALA A 25 -12.08 -7.64 3.28
N ALA A 26 -11.68 -6.36 3.19
CA ALA A 26 -11.49 -5.65 1.92
C ALA A 26 -10.12 -5.92 1.27
N ALA A 27 -9.25 -6.72 1.87
CA ALA A 27 -7.91 -6.99 1.32
C ALA A 27 -7.94 -7.63 -0.08
N PRO A 28 -8.89 -8.53 -0.43
CA PRO A 28 -8.98 -9.12 -1.77
C PRO A 28 -9.50 -8.16 -2.86
N VAL A 29 -9.96 -6.98 -2.48
CA VAL A 29 -10.49 -6.02 -3.46
C VAL A 29 -9.35 -5.40 -4.26
N SER A 30 -9.38 -5.60 -5.57
CA SER A 30 -8.51 -4.92 -6.52
C SER A 30 -9.12 -3.59 -6.97
N CYS A 31 -8.26 -2.68 -7.42
CA CYS A 31 -8.63 -1.35 -7.89
C CYS A 31 -7.96 -1.13 -9.24
N GLU A 32 -8.76 -0.84 -10.26
CA GLU A 32 -8.32 -0.52 -11.60
C GLU A 32 -8.79 0.89 -11.97
N PHE A 33 -7.91 1.67 -12.56
CA PHE A 33 -8.23 3.03 -13.01
C PHE A 33 -7.81 3.22 -14.45
N ASP A 34 -8.76 3.55 -15.31
CA ASP A 34 -8.52 3.96 -16.67
C ASP A 34 -8.38 5.48 -16.73
N SER A 35 -7.18 5.96 -17.01
CA SER A 35 -6.88 7.39 -17.08
C SER A 35 -7.48 8.10 -18.29
N GLN A 36 -7.89 7.38 -19.34
CA GLN A 36 -8.51 7.97 -20.52
C GLN A 36 -10.00 8.24 -20.31
N SER A 37 -10.71 7.25 -19.75
CA SER A 37 -12.13 7.37 -19.43
C SER A 37 -12.40 7.94 -18.05
N THR A 38 -11.37 8.09 -17.22
CA THR A 38 -11.46 8.43 -15.78
C THR A 38 -12.36 7.49 -14.97
N VAL A 39 -12.51 6.25 -15.44
CA VAL A 39 -13.31 5.22 -14.77
C VAL A 39 -12.48 4.50 -13.73
N LEU A 40 -12.99 4.46 -12.51
CA LEU A 40 -12.48 3.66 -11.41
C LEU A 40 -13.36 2.42 -11.23
N SER A 41 -12.75 1.23 -11.27
CA SER A 41 -13.41 -0.05 -11.00
C SER A 41 -12.81 -0.72 -9.77
N LEU A 42 -13.67 -1.12 -8.84
CA LEU A 42 -13.31 -1.95 -7.69
C LEU A 42 -13.85 -3.36 -7.93
N ARG A 43 -12.98 -4.36 -7.78
CA ARG A 43 -13.31 -5.75 -8.12
C ARG A 43 -13.00 -6.71 -6.97
N LEU A 44 -13.80 -7.76 -6.87
CA LEU A 44 -13.52 -8.95 -6.08
C LEU A 44 -13.45 -10.15 -7.03
N GLY A 45 -12.24 -10.58 -7.37
CA GLY A 45 -12.02 -11.48 -8.50
C GLY A 45 -12.56 -10.85 -9.79
N ASP A 46 -13.37 -11.59 -10.54
CA ASP A 46 -13.98 -11.09 -11.79
C ASP A 46 -15.22 -10.20 -11.57
N ARG A 47 -15.74 -10.14 -10.35
CA ARG A 47 -16.94 -9.38 -10.02
C ARG A 47 -16.62 -7.91 -9.81
N ILE A 48 -17.24 -7.01 -10.57
CA ILE A 48 -17.25 -5.58 -10.29
C ILE A 48 -18.16 -5.31 -9.09
N ILE A 49 -17.64 -4.71 -8.03
CA ILE A 49 -18.36 -4.33 -6.82
C ILE A 49 -18.75 -2.86 -6.79
N ALA A 50 -17.94 -2.03 -7.42
CA ALA A 50 -18.22 -0.60 -7.61
C ALA A 50 -17.51 -0.11 -8.85
N GLU A 51 -18.15 0.75 -9.63
CA GLU A 51 -17.58 1.33 -10.84
C GLU A 51 -18.24 2.66 -11.17
N GLY A 52 -17.44 3.63 -11.60
CA GLY A 52 -17.93 4.93 -12.02
C GLY A 52 -16.82 5.85 -12.51
N GLU A 53 -17.24 6.92 -13.20
CA GLU A 53 -16.36 7.99 -13.65
C GLU A 53 -16.06 8.94 -12.48
N ILE A 54 -14.78 9.04 -12.07
CA ILE A 54 -14.40 9.85 -10.91
C ILE A 54 -14.38 11.37 -11.18
N GLY A 55 -14.45 11.78 -12.44
CA GLY A 55 -14.61 13.16 -12.87
C GLY A 55 -16.02 13.72 -12.65
N SER A 56 -17.04 12.85 -12.50
CA SER A 56 -18.42 13.23 -12.33
C SER A 56 -18.94 13.01 -10.91
N THR A 57 -19.84 13.86 -10.44
CA THR A 57 -20.49 13.72 -9.12
C THR A 57 -21.28 12.42 -9.03
N ASP A 58 -22.01 12.08 -10.09
CA ASP A 58 -22.84 10.87 -10.14
C ASP A 58 -22.00 9.60 -10.11
N GLY A 59 -20.88 9.59 -10.86
CA GLY A 59 -19.95 8.48 -10.87
C GLY A 59 -19.29 8.25 -9.50
N ARG A 60 -18.87 9.32 -8.82
CA ARG A 60 -18.36 9.26 -7.45
C ARG A 60 -19.39 8.71 -6.48
N THR A 61 -20.59 9.26 -6.50
CA THR A 61 -21.69 8.82 -5.64
C THR A 61 -22.02 7.36 -5.86
N LYS A 62 -22.03 6.89 -7.12
CA LYS A 62 -22.23 5.48 -7.47
C LYS A 62 -21.16 4.57 -6.87
N ILE A 63 -19.88 4.96 -6.97
CA ILE A 63 -18.77 4.21 -6.38
C ILE A 63 -18.91 4.14 -4.86
N GLU A 64 -19.09 5.28 -4.21
CA GLU A 64 -19.19 5.41 -2.76
C GLU A 64 -20.32 4.54 -2.20
N GLN A 65 -21.53 4.67 -2.73
CA GLN A 65 -22.69 3.91 -2.30
C GLN A 65 -22.56 2.40 -2.55
N SER A 66 -22.00 2.01 -3.72
CA SER A 66 -21.82 0.60 -4.06
C SER A 66 -20.77 -0.06 -3.19
N PHE A 67 -19.63 0.63 -2.96
CA PHE A 67 -18.57 0.13 -2.09
C PHE A 67 -18.99 0.12 -0.62
N GLU A 68 -19.71 1.14 -0.16
CA GLU A 68 -20.27 1.16 1.19
C GLU A 68 -21.21 -0.03 1.45
N ARG A 69 -22.12 -0.32 0.50
CA ARG A 69 -23.01 -1.48 0.58
C ARG A 69 -22.22 -2.78 0.66
N PHE A 70 -21.23 -2.94 -0.23
CA PHE A 70 -20.34 -4.09 -0.24
C PHE A 70 -19.63 -4.29 1.11
N LEU A 71 -19.10 -3.22 1.71
CA LEU A 71 -18.41 -3.29 3.00
C LEU A 71 -19.37 -3.69 4.14
N LYS A 72 -20.60 -3.16 4.14
CA LYS A 72 -21.63 -3.53 5.11
C LYS A 72 -22.01 -5.01 4.97
N ASP A 73 -22.17 -5.50 3.75
CA ASP A 73 -22.48 -6.91 3.47
C ASP A 73 -21.36 -7.85 3.93
N LEU A 74 -20.06 -7.46 3.72
CA LEU A 74 -18.92 -8.26 4.16
C LEU A 74 -18.79 -8.39 5.68
N SER A 75 -19.19 -7.36 6.39
CA SER A 75 -18.86 -7.24 7.81
C SER A 75 -19.94 -7.78 8.72
N GLY A 76 -21.16 -8.00 8.22
CA GLY A 76 -22.31 -8.14 9.07
C GLY A 76 -22.47 -6.91 9.97
N ASP A 77 -23.44 -6.87 10.83
CA ASP A 77 -23.76 -5.69 11.66
C ASP A 77 -22.69 -5.31 12.72
N SER A 78 -21.60 -6.06 12.87
CA SER A 78 -20.74 -5.99 14.07
C SER A 78 -19.28 -5.59 13.83
N ALA A 79 -18.78 -5.50 12.62
CA ALA A 79 -17.33 -5.49 12.37
C ALA A 79 -16.75 -4.14 11.94
N ILE A 80 -17.55 -3.20 11.44
CA ILE A 80 -17.08 -1.88 11.01
C ILE A 80 -17.67 -0.81 11.94
N ASP A 81 -16.79 0.05 12.45
CA ASP A 81 -17.22 1.24 13.19
C ASP A 81 -18.16 2.08 12.32
N GLN A 82 -19.43 2.15 12.71
CA GLN A 82 -20.49 2.87 11.98
C GLN A 82 -20.19 4.36 11.83
N ASN A 83 -19.36 4.94 12.70
CA ASN A 83 -18.93 6.35 12.60
C ASN A 83 -18.01 6.61 11.39
N ARG A 84 -17.58 5.56 10.67
CA ARG A 84 -16.79 5.68 9.43
C ARG A 84 -17.64 5.84 8.17
N PHE A 85 -18.95 5.80 8.31
CA PHE A 85 -19.89 6.02 7.22
C PHE A 85 -20.58 7.39 7.34
N PRO A 86 -20.98 8.03 6.22
CA PRO A 86 -20.73 7.59 4.85
C PRO A 86 -19.24 7.66 4.45
N ILE A 87 -18.83 6.82 3.52
CA ILE A 87 -17.50 6.88 2.93
C ILE A 87 -17.49 7.84 1.75
N HIS A 88 -16.34 8.51 1.55
CA HIS A 88 -16.14 9.41 0.43
C HIS A 88 -14.89 9.02 -0.35
N LEU A 89 -15.01 9.05 -1.68
CA LEU A 89 -13.89 8.85 -2.58
C LEU A 89 -13.04 10.12 -2.64
N GLU A 90 -11.76 10.00 -2.38
CA GLU A 90 -10.82 11.11 -2.44
C GLU A 90 -9.87 10.97 -3.63
N GLY A 91 -9.46 12.09 -4.18
CA GLY A 91 -8.61 12.19 -5.37
C GLY A 91 -9.36 12.78 -6.56
N ASP A 92 -8.61 13.43 -7.44
CA ASP A 92 -9.13 14.11 -8.63
C ASP A 92 -9.01 13.28 -9.92
N GLY A 93 -8.30 12.13 -9.86
CA GLY A 93 -8.04 11.27 -11.01
C GLY A 93 -7.02 11.82 -12.01
N VAL A 94 -6.44 13.00 -11.74
CA VAL A 94 -5.49 13.68 -12.62
C VAL A 94 -4.12 13.82 -11.94
N SER A 95 -4.12 14.19 -10.65
CA SER A 95 -2.88 14.36 -9.89
C SER A 95 -2.32 13.01 -9.49
N GLY A 96 -1.16 12.64 -10.02
CA GLY A 96 -0.39 11.46 -9.59
C GLY A 96 0.15 11.69 -8.17
N ARG A 97 -0.48 11.11 -7.16
CA ARG A 97 -0.10 11.26 -5.75
C ARG A 97 -0.08 9.93 -5.03
N PHE A 98 0.97 9.72 -4.24
CA PHE A 98 0.98 8.66 -3.24
C PHE A 98 0.31 9.20 -1.98
N HIS A 99 -0.94 8.81 -1.77
CA HIS A 99 -1.82 9.44 -0.79
C HIS A 99 -1.51 9.09 0.67
N ASP A 100 -0.68 8.09 0.93
CA ASP A 100 -0.31 7.68 2.28
C ASP A 100 0.91 8.45 2.84
N ARG A 101 1.60 9.26 1.99
CA ARG A 101 2.77 10.05 2.38
C ARG A 101 2.77 11.42 1.70
N PRO A 102 2.78 12.53 2.48
CA PRO A 102 2.78 13.88 1.91
C PRO A 102 4.01 14.19 1.04
N ALA A 103 5.14 13.52 1.31
CA ALA A 103 6.39 13.70 0.58
C ALA A 103 6.44 12.91 -0.75
N GLY A 104 5.37 12.21 -1.15
CA GLY A 104 5.34 11.41 -2.37
C GLY A 104 6.28 10.21 -2.38
N GLN A 105 6.64 9.71 -1.19
CA GLN A 105 7.52 8.56 -1.06
C GLN A 105 6.83 7.29 -1.53
N ILE A 106 7.58 6.42 -2.23
CA ILE A 106 7.16 5.07 -2.59
C ILE A 106 7.80 4.05 -1.65
N SER A 107 7.21 2.88 -1.58
CA SER A 107 7.66 1.79 -0.70
C SER A 107 8.42 0.73 -1.49
N MET A 108 9.52 0.23 -0.92
CA MET A 108 10.33 -0.85 -1.49
C MET A 108 10.64 -1.90 -0.42
N HIS A 109 10.67 -3.18 -0.81
CA HIS A 109 11.26 -4.25 0.00
C HIS A 109 12.00 -5.26 -0.89
N SER A 110 12.80 -6.14 -0.29
CA SER A 110 13.46 -7.22 -0.99
C SER A 110 12.70 -8.54 -0.88
N VAL A 111 12.77 -9.36 -1.92
CA VAL A 111 12.22 -10.72 -1.92
C VAL A 111 12.86 -11.54 -0.81
N GLU A 112 14.16 -11.37 -0.58
CA GLU A 112 14.95 -12.12 0.39
C GLU A 112 14.47 -11.83 1.83
N SER A 113 14.12 -10.60 2.15
CA SER A 113 13.48 -10.25 3.43
C SER A 113 12.10 -10.89 3.57
N GLY A 114 11.34 -10.94 2.47
CA GLY A 114 10.05 -11.65 2.41
C GLY A 114 10.17 -13.13 2.67
N VAL A 115 11.18 -13.78 2.08
CA VAL A 115 11.51 -15.22 2.30
C VAL A 115 11.89 -15.46 3.77
N ALA A 116 12.82 -14.67 4.31
CA ALA A 116 13.24 -14.81 5.71
C ALA A 116 12.06 -14.67 6.69
N LEU A 117 11.16 -13.73 6.44
CA LEU A 117 9.96 -13.55 7.25
C LEU A 117 8.99 -14.74 7.08
N SER A 118 8.83 -15.26 5.87
CA SER A 118 8.01 -16.43 5.56
C SER A 118 8.48 -17.66 6.33
N ASP A 119 9.79 -17.91 6.32
CA ASP A 119 10.42 -19.03 7.03
C ASP A 119 10.23 -18.92 8.55
N ALA A 120 10.36 -17.71 9.12
CA ALA A 120 10.16 -17.47 10.55
C ALA A 120 8.67 -17.65 10.97
N ILE A 121 7.73 -17.41 10.07
CA ILE A 121 6.30 -17.65 10.31
C ILE A 121 5.96 -19.14 10.18
N GLY A 122 6.79 -19.91 9.45
CA GLY A 122 6.52 -21.32 9.13
C GLY A 122 5.47 -21.51 8.04
N GLU A 123 5.20 -20.48 7.26
CA GLU A 123 4.27 -20.48 6.14
C GLU A 123 4.99 -20.04 4.87
N SER A 124 5.08 -20.92 3.89
CA SER A 124 5.75 -20.64 2.63
C SER A 124 4.82 -20.90 1.44
N PRO A 125 4.71 -19.93 0.51
CA PRO A 125 5.26 -18.58 0.57
C PRO A 125 4.30 -17.60 1.28
N LEU A 126 4.86 -16.69 2.09
CA LEU A 126 4.11 -15.54 2.58
C LEU A 126 3.76 -14.63 1.40
N MET A 127 2.50 -14.26 1.28
CA MET A 127 2.05 -13.43 0.17
C MET A 127 2.62 -12.01 0.28
N GLU A 128 3.52 -11.63 -0.63
CA GLU A 128 4.17 -10.31 -0.66
C GLU A 128 3.17 -9.14 -0.76
N GLN A 129 2.01 -9.39 -1.37
CA GLN A 129 0.92 -8.41 -1.49
C GLN A 129 0.42 -7.88 -0.14
N ARG A 130 0.68 -8.59 0.98
CA ARG A 130 0.37 -8.11 2.34
C ARG A 130 1.03 -6.77 2.66
N PHE A 131 2.23 -6.56 2.12
CA PHE A 131 3.02 -5.35 2.37
C PHE A 131 2.66 -4.18 1.46
N ARG A 132 1.97 -4.46 0.34
CA ARG A 132 1.51 -3.44 -0.62
C ARG A 132 2.64 -2.48 -1.04
N SER A 133 3.86 -3.01 -1.17
CA SER A 133 4.99 -2.22 -1.63
C SER A 133 4.85 -1.87 -3.11
N ASN A 134 5.29 -0.68 -3.47
CA ASN A 134 5.27 -0.20 -4.85
C ASN A 134 6.36 -0.87 -5.69
N VAL A 135 7.50 -1.16 -5.06
CA VAL A 135 8.66 -1.78 -5.71
C VAL A 135 9.10 -2.99 -4.89
N VAL A 136 9.37 -4.10 -5.57
CA VAL A 136 9.98 -5.29 -4.98
C VAL A 136 11.26 -5.58 -5.75
N ILE A 137 12.37 -5.71 -5.03
CA ILE A 137 13.70 -5.95 -5.60
C ILE A 137 14.23 -7.32 -5.21
N ARG A 138 15.26 -7.79 -5.93
CA ARG A 138 15.97 -9.06 -5.69
C ARG A 138 17.48 -8.83 -5.70
N GLY A 139 18.22 -9.77 -5.11
CA GLY A 139 19.67 -9.79 -5.14
C GLY A 139 20.32 -9.16 -3.93
N LEU A 140 19.58 -8.91 -2.86
CA LEU A 140 20.08 -8.49 -1.56
C LEU A 140 20.16 -9.69 -0.60
N HIS A 141 20.89 -9.52 0.51
CA HIS A 141 20.69 -10.38 1.68
C HIS A 141 19.40 -9.97 2.43
N PRO A 142 18.79 -10.89 3.20
CA PRO A 142 17.63 -10.53 4.02
C PRO A 142 17.92 -9.29 4.89
N TRP A 143 16.99 -8.34 4.89
CA TRP A 143 17.03 -7.06 5.63
C TRP A 143 18.07 -6.06 5.14
N GLN A 144 18.86 -6.36 4.12
CA GLN A 144 19.90 -5.46 3.60
C GLN A 144 19.31 -4.15 3.03
N GLU A 145 18.06 -4.13 2.58
CA GLU A 145 17.40 -2.89 2.16
C GLU A 145 17.35 -1.84 3.29
N LEU A 146 17.37 -2.26 4.55
CA LEU A 146 17.39 -1.33 5.70
C LEU A 146 18.76 -0.66 5.87
N GLU A 147 19.84 -1.30 5.42
CA GLU A 147 21.20 -0.74 5.45
C GLU A 147 21.38 0.35 4.39
N LEU A 148 20.48 0.40 3.39
CA LEU A 148 20.50 1.43 2.35
C LEU A 148 19.93 2.78 2.82
N ILE A 149 19.38 2.87 4.03
CA ILE A 149 18.80 4.12 4.54
C ILE A 149 19.89 5.21 4.62
N GLY A 150 19.59 6.38 4.05
CA GLY A 150 20.53 7.50 3.90
C GLY A 150 21.35 7.47 2.61
N SER A 151 21.28 6.38 1.83
CA SER A 151 21.94 6.30 0.53
C SER A 151 21.03 6.74 -0.62
N THR A 152 21.64 6.88 -1.79
CA THR A 152 20.91 7.04 -3.06
C THR A 152 20.98 5.75 -3.85
N ILE A 153 19.87 5.33 -4.42
CA ILE A 153 19.81 4.21 -5.34
C ILE A 153 19.29 4.67 -6.70
N THR A 154 19.64 3.93 -7.74
CA THR A 154 19.10 4.11 -9.10
C THR A 154 18.33 2.85 -9.48
N ILE A 155 17.11 3.00 -10.00
CA ILE A 155 16.30 1.91 -10.56
C ILE A 155 16.05 2.27 -12.03
N GLY A 156 16.66 1.55 -12.96
CA GLY A 156 16.68 1.94 -14.35
C GLY A 156 17.25 3.35 -14.55
N ALA A 157 16.46 4.28 -15.08
CA ALA A 157 16.86 5.68 -15.25
C ALA A 157 16.48 6.59 -14.08
N SER A 158 15.76 6.10 -13.08
CA SER A 158 15.22 6.89 -11.98
C SER A 158 16.11 6.83 -10.74
N ARG A 159 16.35 7.97 -10.10
CA ARG A 159 17.11 8.08 -8.85
C ARG A 159 16.20 8.29 -7.66
N TYR A 160 16.55 7.65 -6.55
CA TYR A 160 15.80 7.73 -5.29
C TYR A 160 16.74 7.87 -4.11
N GLU A 161 16.37 8.72 -3.16
CA GLU A 161 16.92 8.74 -1.81
C GLU A 161 16.17 7.70 -0.95
N VAL A 162 16.89 6.83 -0.26
CA VAL A 162 16.32 5.90 0.72
C VAL A 162 16.16 6.64 2.05
N THR A 163 14.95 7.08 2.37
CA THR A 163 14.71 8.07 3.41
C THR A 163 14.44 7.49 4.80
N GLY A 164 14.05 6.23 4.90
CA GLY A 164 13.77 5.63 6.19
C GLY A 164 13.06 4.28 6.12
N PRO A 165 12.90 3.62 7.27
CA PRO A 165 12.21 2.33 7.34
C PRO A 165 10.71 2.49 7.25
N ILE A 166 10.00 1.39 6.91
CA ILE A 166 8.55 1.33 6.95
C ILE A 166 8.10 0.56 8.19
N ILE A 167 7.63 1.29 9.20
CA ILE A 167 6.97 0.67 10.35
C ILE A 167 5.61 0.15 9.88
N ARG A 168 5.37 -1.13 10.11
CA ARG A 168 4.17 -1.83 9.66
C ARG A 168 3.04 -1.73 10.68
N CYS A 169 1.82 -1.71 10.18
CA CYS A 169 0.61 -1.71 10.99
C CYS A 169 -0.17 -3.02 10.80
N ARG A 170 -1.22 -3.22 11.59
CA ARG A 170 -2.05 -4.42 11.56
C ARG A 170 -2.65 -4.79 10.20
N ALA A 171 -2.64 -3.87 9.23
CA ALA A 171 -3.11 -4.15 7.87
C ALA A 171 -2.37 -5.32 7.19
N VAL A 172 -1.09 -5.56 7.54
CA VAL A 172 -0.30 -6.68 6.98
C VAL A 172 -0.76 -8.06 7.45
N HIS A 173 -1.57 -8.12 8.52
CA HIS A 173 -2.14 -9.37 9.02
C HIS A 173 -3.26 -9.92 8.12
N ALA A 174 -3.89 -9.05 7.31
CA ALA A 174 -4.96 -9.46 6.41
C ALA A 174 -4.41 -10.25 5.22
N ASN A 175 -5.00 -11.39 4.95
CA ASN A 175 -4.69 -12.21 3.78
C ASN A 175 -5.21 -11.53 2.52
N PRO A 176 -4.35 -11.27 1.52
CA PRO A 176 -4.75 -10.57 0.30
C PRO A 176 -5.80 -11.31 -0.54
N SER A 177 -5.89 -12.64 -0.40
CA SER A 177 -6.84 -13.46 -1.16
C SER A 177 -8.16 -13.68 -0.45
N THR A 178 -8.16 -13.75 0.90
CA THR A 178 -9.36 -14.13 1.67
C THR A 178 -9.90 -13.00 2.54
N GLY A 179 -9.10 -11.99 2.83
CA GLY A 179 -9.44 -10.92 3.77
C GLY A 179 -9.42 -11.34 5.25
N LEU A 180 -9.06 -12.58 5.55
CA LEU A 180 -8.95 -13.06 6.93
C LEU A 180 -7.67 -12.53 7.58
N VAL A 181 -7.74 -12.28 8.88
CA VAL A 181 -6.56 -12.01 9.71
C VAL A 181 -5.98 -13.36 10.13
N ASP A 182 -5.05 -13.88 9.35
CA ASP A 182 -4.49 -15.23 9.49
C ASP A 182 -3.05 -15.27 9.97
N GLN A 183 -2.34 -14.12 10.01
CA GLN A 183 -0.96 -14.02 10.42
C GLN A 183 -0.72 -12.96 11.48
N GLN A 184 0.30 -13.16 12.34
CA GLN A 184 0.74 -12.19 13.36
C GLN A 184 2.09 -11.57 13.01
N ILE A 185 2.21 -11.04 11.80
CA ILE A 185 3.47 -10.56 11.22
C ILE A 185 4.20 -9.57 12.13
N LEU A 186 3.50 -8.60 12.72
CA LEU A 186 4.13 -7.61 13.59
C LEU A 186 4.84 -8.24 14.79
N LYS A 187 4.25 -9.30 15.36
CA LYS A 187 4.84 -10.04 16.49
C LYS A 187 6.10 -10.79 16.06
N VAL A 188 6.10 -11.38 14.87
CA VAL A 188 7.29 -12.08 14.34
C VAL A 188 8.41 -11.08 14.10
N LEU A 189 8.14 -9.94 13.45
CA LEU A 189 9.13 -8.90 13.22
C LEU A 189 9.81 -8.42 14.52
N THR A 190 9.04 -8.20 15.58
CA THR A 190 9.61 -7.73 16.86
C THR A 190 10.28 -8.84 17.69
N LYS A 191 9.74 -10.06 17.69
CA LYS A 191 10.24 -11.12 18.55
C LYS A 191 11.34 -11.97 17.91
N GLU A 192 11.13 -12.43 16.67
CA GLU A 192 12.08 -13.34 16.01
C GLU A 192 13.25 -12.57 15.39
N PHE A 193 12.99 -11.33 14.91
CA PHE A 193 14.04 -10.48 14.33
C PHE A 193 14.54 -9.38 15.28
N GLY A 194 14.06 -9.33 16.51
CA GLY A 194 14.55 -8.42 17.56
C GLY A 194 14.35 -6.93 17.25
N GLN A 195 13.41 -6.60 16.39
CA GLN A 195 13.15 -5.20 16.00
C GLN A 195 12.40 -4.46 17.13
N GLU A 196 12.83 -3.24 17.46
CA GLU A 196 12.11 -2.37 18.39
C GLU A 196 10.71 -2.01 17.87
N GLU A 197 10.63 -1.67 16.59
CA GLU A 197 9.39 -1.42 15.87
C GLU A 197 9.26 -2.41 14.71
N PRO A 198 8.05 -2.94 14.45
CA PRO A 198 7.84 -3.93 13.40
C PRO A 198 8.08 -3.33 12.02
N THR A 199 9.30 -3.44 11.53
CA THR A 199 9.79 -2.81 10.30
C THR A 199 9.91 -3.81 9.17
N PHE A 200 9.42 -3.45 7.98
CA PHE A 200 9.60 -4.24 6.77
C PHE A 200 9.64 -3.35 5.54
N GLY A 201 10.81 -3.28 4.88
CA GLY A 201 11.07 -2.45 3.72
C GLY A 201 11.38 -0.99 4.06
N VAL A 202 11.63 -0.21 3.04
CA VAL A 202 12.10 1.18 3.10
C VAL A 202 11.28 2.12 2.23
N LEU A 203 11.38 3.40 2.53
CA LEU A 203 10.77 4.50 1.79
C LEU A 203 11.78 5.11 0.82
N LEU A 204 11.34 5.28 -0.41
CA LEU A 204 12.10 5.93 -1.47
C LEU A 204 11.47 7.27 -1.80
N LYS A 205 12.29 8.31 -1.87
CA LYS A 205 11.90 9.64 -2.35
C LYS A 205 12.53 9.88 -3.72
N PRO A 206 11.76 10.17 -4.76
CA PRO A 206 12.31 10.50 -6.07
C PRO A 206 13.25 11.71 -5.99
N VAL A 207 14.36 11.64 -6.74
CA VAL A 207 15.38 12.71 -6.84
C VAL A 207 15.65 13.02 -8.30
N GLY A 208 15.47 14.27 -8.70
CA GLY A 208 15.70 14.70 -10.08
C GLY A 208 14.46 14.63 -10.95
N GLN A 209 14.65 14.32 -12.25
CA GLN A 209 13.55 14.22 -13.20
C GLN A 209 12.76 12.93 -13.01
N GLU A 210 11.46 13.03 -13.22
CA GLU A 210 10.59 11.85 -13.25
C GLU A 210 10.97 10.96 -14.44
N ALA A 211 11.09 9.66 -14.17
CA ALA A 211 11.29 8.64 -15.17
C ALA A 211 10.43 7.42 -14.84
N VAL A 212 10.12 6.65 -15.86
CA VAL A 212 9.36 5.40 -15.71
C VAL A 212 10.33 4.29 -15.32
N ILE A 213 9.94 3.46 -14.36
CA ILE A 213 10.64 2.23 -13.99
C ILE A 213 9.85 1.03 -14.53
N HIS A 214 10.58 -0.02 -14.95
CA HIS A 214 10.01 -1.23 -15.51
C HIS A 214 10.41 -2.46 -14.71
N VAL A 215 9.60 -3.49 -14.79
CA VAL A 215 9.99 -4.80 -14.23
C VAL A 215 11.21 -5.31 -14.99
N GLY A 216 12.25 -5.66 -14.24
CA GLY A 216 13.55 -6.09 -14.79
C GLY A 216 14.61 -4.99 -14.81
N ASP A 217 14.28 -3.75 -14.45
CA ASP A 217 15.27 -2.68 -14.31
C ASP A 217 16.29 -3.04 -13.21
N VAL A 218 17.55 -2.73 -13.50
CA VAL A 218 18.65 -2.95 -12.54
C VAL A 218 18.58 -1.92 -11.43
N VAL A 219 18.81 -2.39 -10.20
CA VAL A 219 18.96 -1.52 -9.02
C VAL A 219 20.45 -1.36 -8.71
N GLU A 220 20.94 -0.14 -8.73
CA GLU A 220 22.33 0.20 -8.38
C GLU A 220 22.35 1.06 -7.12
N VAL A 221 23.26 0.71 -6.20
CA VAL A 221 23.48 1.52 -5.00
C VAL A 221 24.58 2.54 -5.29
N GLY A 222 24.22 3.81 -5.23
CA GLY A 222 25.18 4.89 -5.38
C GLY A 222 26.17 4.91 -4.22
N SER A 223 27.43 5.22 -4.52
CA SER A 223 28.44 5.46 -3.47
C SER A 223 27.95 6.61 -2.58
N SER A 224 27.95 6.41 -1.27
CA SER A 224 27.74 7.51 -0.32
C SER A 224 28.79 8.59 -0.59
N ALA A 225 28.35 9.81 -0.82
CA ALA A 225 29.24 10.94 -1.02
C ALA A 225 29.95 11.31 0.30
#